data_8f4872537fbc04d31935558c184003b6
#
_entry.id   8f4872537fbc04d31935558c184003b6
#
_cell.length_a   1.000
_cell.length_b   1.000
_cell.length_c   1.000
_cell.angle_alpha   90.00
_cell.angle_beta   90.00
_cell.angle_gamma   90.00
#
_symmetry.space_group_name_H-M   'P 1'
#
loop_
_entity.id
_entity.type
_entity.pdbx_description
1 polymer ?
#
loop_
_entity_poly.entity_id
_entity_poly.type
_entity_poly.pdbx_seq_one_letter_code
_entity_poly.pdbx_strand_id
1 'polypeptide(L)'
;KAGLKSIPCYVKGVDNETDILKMSLVENVQRVDLDPIEIGLTYERLINDYNLNIDSITRLVGKNRSTISNYIRLLKLDPIIQSGIRDGFLSMGHGRALINIDDKKIQLDIYEQIIASKLSVRQTENIVRGNKNNNVSNTSSDVSKIYIDATNKFEKLFNSRVKLKENLEGKVSLSTTFKS
;
A
#
# COMPACT_ATOMS: atom_id res chain seq x y z
N LYS A 1 9.09 -22.17 33.77
CA LYS A 1 8.41 -22.15 35.09
C LYS A 1 9.37 -21.49 36.08
N ALA A 2 9.00 -20.28 36.57
CA ALA A 2 9.90 -19.43 37.38
C ALA A 2 10.02 -19.86 38.87
N GLY A 3 9.36 -20.92 39.29
CA GLY A 3 9.41 -21.40 40.68
C GLY A 3 8.79 -20.47 41.74
N LEU A 4 8.10 -19.43 41.32
CA LEU A 4 7.48 -18.46 42.23
C LEU A 4 6.25 -19.08 42.93
N LYS A 5 6.14 -18.87 44.24
CA LYS A 5 4.97 -19.30 45.03
C LYS A 5 3.75 -18.39 44.90
N SER A 6 3.96 -17.12 44.53
CA SER A 6 2.92 -16.12 44.29
C SER A 6 3.40 -15.09 43.30
N ILE A 7 2.48 -14.49 42.54
CA ILE A 7 2.74 -13.37 41.63
C ILE A 7 1.77 -12.25 41.95
N PRO A 8 2.18 -10.99 41.84
CA PRO A 8 1.24 -9.86 41.91
C PRO A 8 0.33 -9.90 40.68
N CYS A 9 -0.98 -9.79 40.89
CA CYS A 9 -1.95 -9.72 39.80
C CYS A 9 -2.96 -8.58 40.05
N TYR A 10 -3.43 -7.99 38.96
CA TYR A 10 -4.51 -7.03 39.00
C TYR A 10 -5.80 -7.74 38.56
N VAL A 11 -6.79 -7.78 39.45
CA VAL A 11 -8.07 -8.40 39.16
C VAL A 11 -9.02 -7.32 38.66
N LYS A 12 -9.51 -7.48 37.45
CA LYS A 12 -10.50 -6.60 36.83
C LYS A 12 -11.80 -7.37 36.65
N GLY A 13 -12.90 -6.84 37.17
CA GLY A 13 -14.23 -7.35 36.89
C GLY A 13 -14.56 -7.18 35.42
N VAL A 14 -15.10 -8.21 34.79
CA VAL A 14 -15.55 -8.20 33.40
C VAL A 14 -16.93 -8.81 33.34
N ASP A 15 -17.87 -8.09 32.72
CA ASP A 15 -19.29 -8.46 32.72
C ASP A 15 -19.63 -9.51 31.66
N ASN A 16 -18.80 -9.68 30.61
CA ASN A 16 -19.03 -10.58 29.50
C ASN A 16 -17.76 -11.34 29.08
N GLU A 17 -17.90 -12.64 28.71
CA GLU A 17 -16.79 -13.42 28.15
C GLU A 17 -16.16 -12.82 26.90
N THR A 18 -16.98 -12.18 26.06
CA THR A 18 -16.50 -11.44 24.86
C THR A 18 -15.55 -10.30 25.20
N ASP A 19 -15.71 -9.65 26.34
CA ASP A 19 -14.82 -8.56 26.74
C ASP A 19 -13.50 -9.09 27.29
N ILE A 20 -13.48 -10.28 27.90
CA ILE A 20 -12.25 -10.99 28.28
C ILE A 20 -11.44 -11.33 27.03
N LEU A 21 -12.07 -11.87 25.98
CA LEU A 21 -11.41 -12.22 24.73
C LEU A 21 -10.87 -10.98 24.01
N LYS A 22 -11.64 -9.88 23.94
CA LYS A 22 -11.17 -8.60 23.39
C LYS A 22 -9.94 -8.07 24.13
N MET A 23 -9.97 -8.11 25.47
CA MET A 23 -8.85 -7.67 26.31
C MET A 23 -7.60 -8.53 26.10
N SER A 24 -7.76 -9.84 25.99
CA SER A 24 -6.65 -10.76 25.69
C SER A 24 -6.04 -10.51 24.33
N LEU A 25 -6.85 -10.25 23.30
CA LEU A 25 -6.36 -9.89 21.98
C LEU A 25 -5.62 -8.54 21.96
N VAL A 26 -6.15 -7.56 22.69
CA VAL A 26 -5.50 -6.24 22.81
C VAL A 26 -4.18 -6.33 23.57
N GLU A 27 -4.13 -7.09 24.68
CA GLU A 27 -2.90 -7.35 25.42
C GLU A 27 -1.86 -8.02 24.52
N ASN A 28 -2.28 -9.04 23.77
CA ASN A 28 -1.39 -9.73 22.85
C ASN A 28 -0.81 -8.78 21.77
N VAL A 29 -1.62 -7.88 21.21
CA VAL A 29 -1.15 -6.86 20.22
C VAL A 29 -0.13 -5.88 20.83
N GLN A 30 -0.12 -5.68 22.15
CA GLN A 30 0.84 -4.78 22.82
C GLN A 30 2.18 -5.47 23.10
N ARG A 31 2.34 -6.76 22.80
CA ARG A 31 3.64 -7.44 22.93
C ARG A 31 4.62 -6.90 21.91
N VAL A 32 5.87 -6.78 22.34
CA VAL A 32 6.94 -6.13 21.57
C VAL A 32 7.39 -6.96 20.36
N ASP A 33 7.14 -8.28 20.38
CA ASP A 33 7.72 -9.24 19.42
C ASP A 33 6.74 -9.72 18.33
N LEU A 34 5.57 -9.07 18.18
CA LEU A 34 4.62 -9.48 17.12
C LEU A 34 5.02 -8.95 15.75
N ASP A 35 4.91 -9.82 14.75
CA ASP A 35 5.11 -9.40 13.37
C ASP A 35 3.92 -8.52 12.86
N PRO A 36 4.17 -7.64 11.88
CA PRO A 36 3.14 -6.74 11.35
C PRO A 36 1.91 -7.46 10.77
N ILE A 37 2.05 -8.68 10.26
CA ILE A 37 0.97 -9.46 9.67
C ILE A 37 0.07 -10.02 10.79
N GLU A 38 0.64 -10.53 11.88
CA GLU A 38 -0.11 -10.99 13.04
C GLU A 38 -0.92 -9.87 13.68
N ILE A 39 -0.32 -8.68 13.81
CA ILE A 39 -1.03 -7.48 14.28
C ILE A 39 -2.20 -7.15 13.36
N GLY A 40 -1.99 -7.20 12.04
CA GLY A 40 -3.04 -6.97 11.04
C GLY A 40 -4.20 -7.94 11.19
N LEU A 41 -3.90 -9.25 11.29
CA LEU A 41 -4.89 -10.31 11.50
C LEU A 41 -5.68 -10.12 12.80
N THR A 42 -5.01 -9.68 13.86
CA THR A 42 -5.69 -9.42 15.13
C THR A 42 -6.66 -8.25 15.03
N TYR A 43 -6.27 -7.16 14.33
CA TYR A 43 -7.19 -6.04 14.08
C TYR A 43 -8.37 -6.44 13.19
N GLU A 44 -8.13 -7.26 12.17
CA GLU A 44 -9.19 -7.77 11.31
C GLU A 44 -10.20 -8.62 12.09
N ARG A 45 -9.72 -9.51 12.99
CA ARG A 45 -10.57 -10.29 13.89
C ARG A 45 -11.39 -9.41 14.82
N LEU A 46 -10.79 -8.37 15.41
CA LEU A 46 -11.52 -7.41 16.25
C LEU A 46 -12.66 -6.71 15.50
N ILE A 47 -12.50 -6.46 14.22
CA ILE A 47 -13.54 -5.86 13.37
C ILE A 47 -14.61 -6.91 13.03
N ASN A 48 -14.20 -8.08 12.51
CA ASN A 48 -15.13 -9.04 11.90
C ASN A 48 -15.86 -9.88 12.96
N ASP A 49 -15.14 -10.38 13.98
CA ASP A 49 -15.70 -11.30 14.96
C ASP A 49 -16.37 -10.57 16.14
N TYR A 50 -15.86 -9.38 16.48
CA TYR A 50 -16.36 -8.59 17.61
C TYR A 50 -17.10 -7.32 17.22
N ASN A 51 -17.30 -7.08 15.90
CA ASN A 51 -18.00 -5.90 15.35
C ASN A 51 -17.45 -4.56 15.87
N LEU A 52 -16.14 -4.48 16.15
CA LEU A 52 -15.52 -3.24 16.58
C LEU A 52 -15.19 -2.38 15.37
N ASN A 53 -15.50 -1.09 15.48
CA ASN A 53 -15.02 -0.13 14.49
C ASN A 53 -13.55 0.29 14.77
N ILE A 54 -12.88 0.81 13.74
CA ILE A 54 -11.48 1.23 13.85
C ILE A 54 -11.26 2.24 14.97
N ASP A 55 -12.23 3.14 15.22
CA ASP A 55 -12.12 4.17 16.25
C ASP A 55 -12.19 3.57 17.68
N SER A 56 -12.96 2.50 17.85
CA SER A 56 -12.96 1.75 19.11
C SER A 56 -11.63 1.03 19.34
N ILE A 57 -11.06 0.42 18.29
CA ILE A 57 -9.75 -0.22 18.36
C ILE A 57 -8.66 0.81 18.65
N THR A 58 -8.71 1.99 18.03
CA THR A 58 -7.81 3.13 18.30
C THR A 58 -7.76 3.46 19.79
N ARG A 59 -8.92 3.57 20.43
CA ARG A 59 -9.04 3.85 21.86
C ARG A 59 -8.51 2.72 22.75
N LEU A 60 -8.75 1.46 22.33
CA LEU A 60 -8.33 0.28 23.09
C LEU A 60 -6.81 0.06 23.05
N VAL A 61 -6.20 0.29 21.88
CA VAL A 61 -4.78 -0.03 21.64
C VAL A 61 -3.88 1.18 21.81
N GLY A 62 -4.44 2.41 21.79
CA GLY A 62 -3.68 3.67 21.87
C GLY A 62 -2.85 3.97 20.62
N LYS A 63 -3.22 3.41 19.45
CA LYS A 63 -2.56 3.68 18.17
C LYS A 63 -3.44 4.54 17.28
N ASN A 64 -2.84 5.31 16.38
CA ASN A 64 -3.58 6.14 15.44
C ASN A 64 -4.38 5.30 14.43
N ARG A 65 -5.54 5.80 13.98
CA ARG A 65 -6.40 5.18 12.97
C ARG A 65 -5.64 4.80 11.70
N SER A 66 -4.76 5.68 11.22
CA SER A 66 -3.93 5.41 10.04
C SER A 66 -2.98 4.23 10.23
N THR A 67 -2.44 4.09 11.44
CA THR A 67 -1.57 2.96 11.80
C THR A 67 -2.33 1.64 11.75
N ILE A 68 -3.51 1.57 12.37
CA ILE A 68 -4.38 0.38 12.36
C ILE A 68 -4.77 0.02 10.93
N SER A 69 -5.24 1.00 10.15
CA SER A 69 -5.58 0.79 8.73
C SER A 69 -4.40 0.27 7.91
N ASN A 70 -3.18 0.74 8.17
CA ASN A 70 -1.99 0.27 7.47
C ASN A 70 -1.69 -1.21 7.77
N TYR A 71 -1.83 -1.66 9.02
CA TYR A 71 -1.66 -3.07 9.38
C TYR A 71 -2.70 -3.96 8.67
N ILE A 72 -3.97 -3.58 8.69
CA ILE A 72 -5.05 -4.32 8.01
C ILE A 72 -4.80 -4.37 6.49
N ARG A 73 -4.33 -3.27 5.90
CA ARG A 73 -4.04 -3.23 4.46
C ARG A 73 -2.91 -4.17 4.05
N LEU A 74 -1.96 -4.50 4.93
CA LEU A 74 -0.90 -5.48 4.63
C LEU A 74 -1.46 -6.86 4.30
N LEU A 75 -2.62 -7.23 4.83
CA LEU A 75 -3.28 -8.50 4.55
C LEU A 75 -3.78 -8.63 3.11
N LYS A 76 -3.86 -7.52 2.36
CA LYS A 76 -4.22 -7.50 0.93
C LYS A 76 -3.05 -7.83 0.00
N LEU A 77 -1.82 -7.85 0.53
CA LEU A 77 -0.64 -8.23 -0.23
C LEU A 77 -0.68 -9.71 -0.61
N ASP A 78 0.10 -10.06 -1.63
CA ASP A 78 0.32 -11.46 -1.96
C ASP A 78 0.91 -12.23 -0.76
N PRO A 79 0.51 -13.50 -0.52
CA PRO A 79 1.01 -14.31 0.59
C PRO A 79 2.54 -14.43 0.65
N ILE A 80 3.22 -14.43 -0.50
CA ILE A 80 4.69 -14.46 -0.57
C ILE A 80 5.28 -13.20 0.03
N ILE A 81 4.70 -12.04 -0.27
CA ILE A 81 5.14 -10.75 0.27
C ILE A 81 4.84 -10.65 1.75
N GLN A 82 3.67 -11.17 2.19
CA GLN A 82 3.33 -11.23 3.61
C GLN A 82 4.34 -12.08 4.39
N SER A 83 4.75 -13.24 3.84
CA SER A 83 5.82 -14.05 4.44
C SER A 83 7.14 -13.29 4.48
N GLY A 84 7.50 -12.56 3.41
CA GLY A 84 8.69 -11.73 3.39
C GLY A 84 8.72 -10.63 4.45
N ILE A 85 7.53 -10.09 4.82
CA ILE A 85 7.41 -9.12 5.92
C ILE A 85 7.56 -9.83 7.28
N ARG A 86 6.94 -10.99 7.44
CA ARG A 86 7.02 -11.81 8.67
C ARG A 86 8.45 -12.24 8.97
N ASP A 87 9.16 -12.70 7.95
CA ASP A 87 10.53 -13.20 8.05
C ASP A 87 11.57 -12.08 8.13
N GLY A 88 11.14 -10.81 8.07
CA GLY A 88 12.01 -9.63 8.19
C GLY A 88 12.79 -9.27 6.92
N PHE A 89 12.55 -9.94 5.79
CA PHE A 89 13.16 -9.57 4.49
C PHE A 89 12.65 -8.21 3.99
N LEU A 90 11.39 -7.87 4.31
CA LEU A 90 10.80 -6.56 4.03
C LEU A 90 10.35 -5.87 5.32
N SER A 91 10.55 -4.56 5.35
CA SER A 91 9.92 -3.75 6.40
C SER A 91 8.45 -3.46 6.06
N MET A 92 7.65 -3.12 7.08
CA MET A 92 6.28 -2.62 6.92
C MET A 92 6.19 -1.45 5.92
N GLY A 93 7.25 -0.61 5.83
CA GLY A 93 7.32 0.50 4.87
C GLY A 93 7.31 0.03 3.42
N HIS A 94 8.05 -1.03 3.09
CA HIS A 94 8.03 -1.66 1.75
C HIS A 94 6.65 -2.23 1.45
N GLY A 95 6.03 -2.96 2.42
CA GLY A 95 4.68 -3.47 2.27
C GLY A 95 3.67 -2.38 1.94
N ARG A 96 3.73 -1.23 2.63
CA ARG A 96 2.86 -0.07 2.37
C ARG A 96 3.02 0.50 0.97
N ALA A 97 4.23 0.53 0.43
CA ALA A 97 4.46 0.96 -0.94
C ALA A 97 3.82 -0.02 -1.94
N LEU A 98 4.01 -1.33 -1.73
CA LEU A 98 3.51 -2.40 -2.59
C LEU A 98 1.98 -2.52 -2.62
N ILE A 99 1.28 -2.21 -1.52
CA ILE A 99 -0.20 -2.21 -1.45
C ILE A 99 -0.84 -1.31 -2.53
N ASN A 100 -0.12 -0.32 -3.01
CA ASN A 100 -0.65 0.60 -4.01
C ASN A 100 -0.58 0.07 -5.44
N ILE A 101 -0.13 -1.16 -5.64
CA ILE A 101 -0.06 -1.86 -6.93
C ILE A 101 -1.21 -2.87 -6.96
N ASP A 102 -2.10 -2.73 -7.94
CA ASP A 102 -3.27 -3.61 -8.08
C ASP A 102 -2.88 -4.93 -8.79
N ASP A 103 -1.91 -4.89 -9.71
CA ASP A 103 -1.43 -6.06 -10.44
C ASP A 103 -0.46 -6.88 -9.57
N LYS A 104 -0.87 -8.10 -9.22
CA LYS A 104 -0.09 -9.04 -8.40
C LYS A 104 1.24 -9.45 -9.03
N LYS A 105 1.32 -9.54 -10.36
CA LYS A 105 2.58 -9.88 -11.05
C LYS A 105 3.59 -8.76 -10.87
N ILE A 106 3.18 -7.52 -11.14
CA ILE A 106 4.04 -6.34 -10.94
C ILE A 106 4.44 -6.21 -9.47
N GLN A 107 3.52 -6.54 -8.55
CA GLN A 107 3.78 -6.51 -7.11
C GLN A 107 4.88 -7.50 -6.72
N LEU A 108 4.86 -8.72 -7.28
CA LEU A 108 5.88 -9.75 -7.06
C LEU A 108 7.20 -9.39 -7.73
N ASP A 109 7.19 -8.89 -8.98
CA ASP A 109 8.40 -8.45 -9.68
C ASP A 109 9.16 -7.37 -8.89
N ILE A 110 8.43 -6.41 -8.31
CA ILE A 110 9.04 -5.37 -7.49
C ILE A 110 9.53 -5.96 -6.15
N TYR A 111 8.80 -6.90 -5.57
CA TYR A 111 9.25 -7.63 -4.38
C TYR A 111 10.61 -8.30 -4.61
N GLU A 112 10.77 -9.02 -5.72
CA GLU A 112 12.04 -9.65 -6.10
C GLU A 112 13.16 -8.61 -6.27
N GLN A 113 12.87 -7.46 -6.91
CA GLN A 113 13.82 -6.37 -7.05
C GLN A 113 14.26 -5.80 -5.69
N ILE A 114 13.33 -5.64 -4.74
CA ILE A 114 13.64 -5.16 -3.39
C ILE A 114 14.64 -6.10 -2.72
N ILE A 115 14.41 -7.42 -2.79
CA ILE A 115 15.27 -8.42 -2.18
C ILE A 115 16.64 -8.45 -2.86
N ALA A 116 16.67 -8.55 -4.20
CA ALA A 116 17.90 -8.68 -4.96
C ALA A 116 18.82 -7.45 -4.83
N SER A 117 18.23 -6.25 -4.87
CA SER A 117 18.98 -4.99 -4.86
C SER A 117 19.02 -4.31 -3.49
N LYS A 118 18.44 -4.90 -2.45
CA LYS A 118 18.32 -4.35 -1.08
C LYS A 118 17.80 -2.89 -1.11
N LEU A 119 16.73 -2.65 -1.85
CA LEU A 119 16.19 -1.31 -2.03
C LEU A 119 15.67 -0.73 -0.72
N SER A 120 15.86 0.56 -0.53
CA SER A 120 15.24 1.30 0.56
C SER A 120 13.75 1.56 0.29
N VAL A 121 12.97 1.85 1.34
CA VAL A 121 11.54 2.19 1.21
C VAL A 121 11.31 3.33 0.21
N ARG A 122 12.15 4.38 0.24
CA ARG A 122 12.04 5.52 -0.70
C ARG A 122 12.28 5.13 -2.16
N GLN A 123 13.26 4.25 -2.41
CA GLN A 123 13.52 3.73 -3.76
C GLN A 123 12.34 2.89 -4.23
N THR A 124 11.79 2.04 -3.38
CA THR A 124 10.59 1.26 -3.67
C THR A 124 9.40 2.16 -3.99
N GLU A 125 9.14 3.20 -3.20
CA GLU A 125 8.07 4.17 -3.48
C GLU A 125 8.24 4.85 -4.83
N ASN A 126 9.47 5.19 -5.22
CA ASN A 126 9.76 5.80 -6.53
C ASN A 126 9.48 4.83 -7.69
N ILE A 127 9.86 3.55 -7.56
CA ILE A 127 9.57 2.51 -8.56
C ILE A 127 8.06 2.32 -8.70
N VAL A 128 7.33 2.24 -7.59
CA VAL A 128 5.86 2.10 -7.58
C VAL A 128 5.18 3.29 -8.23
N ARG A 129 5.66 4.53 -7.98
CA ARG A 129 5.15 5.74 -8.65
C ARG A 129 5.42 5.73 -10.15
N GLY A 130 6.63 5.31 -10.56
CA GLY A 130 6.99 5.17 -11.97
C GLY A 130 6.09 4.17 -12.69
N ASN A 131 5.81 3.03 -12.09
CA ASN A 131 4.90 2.02 -12.64
C ASN A 131 3.44 2.50 -12.70
N LYS A 132 2.95 3.29 -11.73
CA LYS A 132 1.63 3.93 -11.82
C LYS A 132 1.52 4.88 -13.01
N ASN A 133 2.54 5.68 -13.25
CA ASN A 133 2.58 6.58 -14.39
C ASN A 133 2.63 5.81 -15.72
N ASN A 134 3.33 4.68 -15.76
CA ASN A 134 3.39 3.80 -16.94
C ASN A 134 2.07 3.03 -17.17
N ASN A 135 1.33 2.65 -16.14
CA ASN A 135 0.01 2.01 -16.29
C ASN A 135 -1.08 3.00 -16.73
N VAL A 136 -0.97 4.27 -16.36
CA VAL A 136 -1.80 5.34 -16.95
C VAL A 136 -1.39 5.62 -18.40
N SER A 137 -0.12 5.35 -18.76
CA SER A 137 0.41 5.48 -20.12
C SER A 137 0.12 4.26 -21.03
N ASN A 138 -0.12 3.07 -20.49
CA ASN A 138 -0.35 1.85 -21.30
C ASN A 138 -1.76 1.73 -21.87
N THR A 139 -2.76 2.46 -21.36
CA THR A 139 -4.00 2.74 -22.10
C THR A 139 -3.85 3.85 -23.14
N SER A 140 -2.73 4.59 -23.10
CA SER A 140 -2.40 5.67 -24.04
C SER A 140 -1.30 5.32 -25.05
N SER A 141 -0.73 4.09 -25.04
CA SER A 141 0.38 3.75 -25.95
C SER A 141 -0.03 3.70 -27.42
N ASP A 142 -1.26 3.29 -27.72
CA ASP A 142 -1.78 3.34 -29.09
C ASP A 142 -2.23 4.76 -29.46
N VAL A 143 -2.83 5.47 -28.53
CA VAL A 143 -3.21 6.89 -28.70
C VAL A 143 -1.94 7.75 -28.79
N SER A 144 -0.91 7.49 -28.00
CA SER A 144 0.38 8.18 -28.03
C SER A 144 1.12 8.00 -29.37
N LYS A 145 1.10 6.80 -29.95
CA LYS A 145 1.69 6.56 -31.29
C LYS A 145 0.94 7.31 -32.39
N ILE A 146 -0.39 7.32 -32.33
CA ILE A 146 -1.23 8.06 -33.29
C ILE A 146 -0.95 9.56 -33.20
N TYR A 147 -0.80 10.11 -31.99
CA TYR A 147 -0.47 11.53 -31.80
C TYR A 147 0.95 11.88 -32.27
N ILE A 148 1.94 11.03 -32.02
CA ILE A 148 3.32 11.23 -32.50
C ILE A 148 3.35 11.19 -34.04
N ASP A 149 2.67 10.24 -34.65
CA ASP A 149 2.60 10.12 -36.12
C ASP A 149 1.85 11.30 -36.75
N ALA A 150 0.75 11.74 -36.12
CA ALA A 150 0.03 12.94 -36.53
C ALA A 150 0.90 14.20 -36.39
N THR A 151 1.59 14.37 -35.25
CA THR A 151 2.49 15.51 -35.03
C THR A 151 3.59 15.56 -36.08
N ASN A 152 4.25 14.44 -36.37
CA ASN A 152 5.30 14.34 -37.37
C ASN A 152 4.78 14.66 -38.80
N LYS A 153 3.57 14.25 -39.15
CA LYS A 153 2.93 14.60 -40.44
C LYS A 153 2.61 16.08 -40.53
N PHE A 154 2.10 16.68 -39.45
CA PHE A 154 1.79 18.11 -39.43
C PHE A 154 3.06 18.99 -39.42
N GLU A 155 4.12 18.58 -38.69
CA GLU A 155 5.41 19.29 -38.72
C GLU A 155 6.03 19.32 -40.13
N LYS A 156 5.93 18.21 -40.89
CA LYS A 156 6.36 18.12 -42.27
C LYS A 156 5.54 19.02 -43.21
N LEU A 157 4.20 19.08 -42.99
CA LEU A 157 3.31 19.88 -43.82
C LEU A 157 3.47 21.37 -43.57
N PHE A 158 3.64 21.80 -42.32
CA PHE A 158 3.71 23.22 -41.95
C PHE A 158 5.13 23.73 -41.83
N ASN A 159 6.14 22.88 -42.00
CA ASN A 159 7.57 23.21 -41.80
C ASN A 159 7.81 23.99 -40.48
N SER A 160 7.06 23.67 -39.46
CA SER A 160 7.04 24.38 -38.18
C SER A 160 6.76 23.39 -37.03
N ARG A 161 7.28 23.71 -35.82
CA ARG A 161 6.99 22.89 -34.62
C ARG A 161 5.51 22.94 -34.27
N VAL A 162 4.92 21.77 -34.11
CA VAL A 162 3.52 21.57 -33.76
C VAL A 162 3.41 21.03 -32.33
N LYS A 163 2.53 21.63 -31.51
CA LYS A 163 2.18 21.14 -30.16
C LYS A 163 0.76 20.69 -30.15
N LEU A 164 0.55 19.43 -29.76
CA LEU A 164 -0.77 18.87 -29.47
C LEU A 164 -1.04 18.96 -27.97
N LYS A 165 -2.21 19.43 -27.57
CA LYS A 165 -2.71 19.41 -26.19
C LYS A 165 -4.10 18.79 -26.19
N GLU A 166 -4.31 17.82 -25.32
CA GLU A 166 -5.60 17.23 -25.02
C GLU A 166 -6.17 17.86 -23.75
N ASN A 167 -7.44 18.26 -23.78
CA ASN A 167 -8.16 18.76 -22.62
C ASN A 167 -8.87 17.60 -21.91
N LEU A 168 -9.25 17.79 -20.64
CA LEU A 168 -9.97 16.84 -19.81
C LEU A 168 -11.27 16.31 -20.40
N GLU A 169 -11.80 16.97 -21.45
CA GLU A 169 -13.02 16.57 -22.20
C GLU A 169 -12.71 15.77 -23.48
N GLY A 170 -11.46 15.32 -23.69
CA GLY A 170 -11.07 14.56 -24.88
C GLY A 170 -10.95 15.40 -26.16
N LYS A 171 -11.01 16.74 -26.05
CA LYS A 171 -10.78 17.63 -27.21
C LYS A 171 -9.28 17.86 -27.39
N VAL A 172 -8.80 17.62 -28.63
CA VAL A 172 -7.41 17.85 -29.02
C VAL A 172 -7.27 19.19 -29.67
N SER A 173 -6.38 20.03 -29.14
CA SER A 173 -6.01 21.31 -29.73
C SER A 173 -4.61 21.20 -30.35
N LEU A 174 -4.47 21.73 -31.57
CA LEU A 174 -3.22 21.81 -32.31
C LEU A 174 -2.78 23.27 -32.36
N SER A 175 -1.56 23.54 -31.87
CA SER A 175 -0.96 24.87 -31.95
C SER A 175 0.38 24.81 -32.69
N THR A 176 0.55 25.71 -33.64
CA THR A 176 1.80 25.87 -34.37
C THR A 176 2.25 27.34 -34.31
N THR A 177 3.56 27.57 -34.28
CA THR A 177 4.14 28.91 -34.25
C THR A 177 4.92 29.10 -35.53
N PHE A 178 4.47 30.00 -36.37
CA PHE A 178 5.19 30.40 -37.58
C PHE A 178 6.21 31.46 -37.21
N LYS A 179 7.45 31.35 -37.71
CA LYS A 179 8.42 32.45 -37.70
C LYS A 179 8.10 33.32 -38.90
N SER A 180 7.75 34.58 -38.66
CA SER A 180 7.72 35.62 -39.71
C SER A 180 9.12 36.01 -40.12
#